data_b14de6f1687fa9bb0f64fdc463bf1766
#
_entry.id   b14de6f1687fa9bb0f64fdc463bf1766
#
_cell.length_a   1.000
_cell.length_b   1.000
_cell.length_c   1.000
_cell.angle_alpha   90.00
_cell.angle_beta   90.00
_cell.angle_gamma   90.00
#
_symmetry.space_group_name_H-M   'P 1'
#
loop_
_entity.id
_entity.type
_entity.pdbx_description
1 polymer ?
#
loop_
_entity_poly.entity_id
_entity_poly.type
_entity_poly.pdbx_seq_one_letter_code
_entity_poly.pdbx_strand_id
1 'polypeptide(L)'
;MLAELKPDILYAATGSKPMLPPIEGLRELTDAEGSNIRSIYGFMDNIPYYEANAEGKKVVIIGCGAVGLDVMEFFTLRKADVAMIEMMPSFGKDADIVSKSTFKELLATHPVDMHLGTALQKVCPDKFIASHNGESAEYPFDYGFICMGLVPDIPADDPFKTYAEEQGIPFCNFGNSRKTGQIIHGTELGRNIVATIDMIGGFDD
;
A
#
# COMPACT_ATOMS: atom_id res chain seq x y z
N MET A 1 -6.35 30.74 2.22
CA MET A 1 -7.46 29.80 2.57
C MET A 1 -7.48 29.47 4.07
N LEU A 2 -6.47 28.83 4.70
CA LEU A 2 -6.49 28.56 6.16
C LEU A 2 -6.59 29.85 6.99
N ALA A 3 -5.81 30.88 6.66
CA ALA A 3 -5.86 32.18 7.34
C ALA A 3 -7.23 32.89 7.25
N GLU A 4 -8.04 32.60 6.24
CA GLU A 4 -9.40 33.14 6.08
C GLU A 4 -10.42 32.35 6.92
N LEU A 5 -10.20 31.03 7.06
CA LEU A 5 -11.08 30.14 7.82
C LEU A 5 -10.93 30.32 9.33
N LYS A 6 -9.73 30.71 9.81
CA LYS A 6 -9.39 30.89 11.24
C LYS A 6 -9.85 29.69 12.09
N PRO A 7 -9.36 28.47 11.80
CA PRO A 7 -9.78 27.29 12.53
C PRO A 7 -9.28 27.31 13.97
N ASP A 8 -10.09 26.81 14.92
CA ASP A 8 -9.69 26.62 16.32
C ASP A 8 -8.85 25.35 16.51
N ILE A 9 -8.94 24.39 15.57
CA ILE A 9 -8.17 23.15 15.54
C ILE A 9 -7.97 22.70 14.08
N LEU A 10 -6.87 22.02 13.81
CA LEU A 10 -6.56 21.54 12.48
C LEU A 10 -6.31 20.02 12.47
N TYR A 11 -7.08 19.30 11.65
CA TYR A 11 -6.87 17.88 11.36
C TYR A 11 -6.36 17.71 9.93
N ALA A 12 -5.18 17.08 9.78
CA ALA A 12 -4.64 16.72 8.47
C ALA A 12 -4.95 15.24 8.17
N ALA A 13 -5.81 15.01 7.19
CA ALA A 13 -6.19 13.68 6.71
C ALA A 13 -5.65 13.44 5.30
N THR A 14 -4.34 13.64 5.11
CA THR A 14 -3.64 13.58 3.82
C THR A 14 -3.47 12.17 3.28
N GLY A 15 -3.82 11.14 4.08
CA GLY A 15 -3.80 9.76 3.63
C GLY A 15 -2.44 9.09 3.76
N SER A 16 -2.12 8.24 2.81
CA SER A 16 -0.91 7.41 2.81
C SER A 16 -0.35 7.28 1.40
N LYS A 17 0.89 6.84 1.30
CA LYS A 17 1.57 6.52 0.05
C LYS A 17 2.16 5.11 0.09
N PRO A 18 2.48 4.50 -1.06
CA PRO A 18 3.15 3.21 -1.11
C PRO A 18 4.47 3.22 -0.34
N MET A 19 4.73 2.16 0.41
CA MET A 19 6.03 1.96 1.04
C MET A 19 7.02 1.45 -0.02
N LEU A 20 8.02 2.28 -0.33
CA LEU A 20 9.08 1.97 -1.27
C LEU A 20 10.44 2.04 -0.55
N PRO A 21 10.92 0.94 0.05
CA PRO A 21 12.21 0.89 0.71
C PRO A 21 13.36 1.15 -0.28
N PRO A 22 14.59 1.39 0.19
CA PRO A 22 15.74 1.70 -0.66
C PRO A 22 16.30 0.45 -1.34
N ILE A 23 15.50 -0.17 -2.22
CA ILE A 23 15.88 -1.27 -3.10
C ILE A 23 16.20 -0.69 -4.48
N GLU A 24 17.28 -1.16 -5.08
CA GLU A 24 17.75 -0.69 -6.39
C GLU A 24 16.65 -0.80 -7.46
N GLY A 25 16.36 0.29 -8.16
CA GLY A 25 15.37 0.41 -9.22
C GLY A 25 13.92 0.52 -8.73
N LEU A 26 13.62 0.29 -7.43
CA LEU A 26 12.26 0.24 -6.92
C LEU A 26 11.56 1.60 -7.03
N ARG A 27 12.18 2.66 -6.56
CA ARG A 27 11.57 4.00 -6.56
C ARG A 27 11.53 4.62 -7.95
N GLU A 28 12.56 4.33 -8.74
CA GLU A 28 12.76 4.87 -10.08
C GLU A 28 11.77 4.29 -11.09
N LEU A 29 11.36 3.02 -10.90
CA LEU A 29 10.53 2.29 -11.85
C LEU A 29 9.06 2.16 -11.42
N THR A 30 8.76 2.23 -10.12
CA THR A 30 7.37 2.14 -9.65
C THR A 30 6.58 3.39 -10.04
N ASP A 31 5.47 3.19 -10.74
CA ASP A 31 4.57 4.23 -11.28
C ASP A 31 5.23 5.22 -12.24
N ALA A 32 6.45 4.94 -12.72
CA ALA A 32 7.12 5.78 -13.71
C ALA A 32 6.41 5.72 -15.07
N GLU A 33 6.54 6.80 -15.85
CA GLU A 33 6.00 6.86 -17.21
C GLU A 33 6.63 5.77 -18.09
N GLY A 34 5.80 5.02 -18.81
CA GLY A 34 6.25 3.91 -19.65
C GLY A 34 6.67 2.63 -18.90
N SER A 35 6.69 2.63 -17.57
CA SER A 35 6.98 1.43 -16.79
C SER A 35 5.77 0.49 -16.75
N ASN A 36 6.03 -0.82 -16.67
CA ASN A 36 5.01 -1.85 -16.39
C ASN A 36 4.95 -2.22 -14.90
N ILE A 37 5.59 -1.43 -14.04
CA ILE A 37 5.64 -1.66 -12.59
C ILE A 37 4.77 -0.62 -11.91
N ARG A 38 3.80 -1.08 -11.11
CA ARG A 38 2.83 -0.20 -10.45
C ARG A 38 2.77 -0.48 -8.95
N SER A 39 2.54 0.59 -8.21
CA SER A 39 2.04 0.49 -6.84
C SER A 39 0.56 0.12 -6.83
N ILE A 40 -0.02 -0.09 -5.65
CA ILE A 40 -1.48 -0.30 -5.52
C ILE A 40 -2.27 0.89 -6.09
N TYR A 41 -1.80 2.13 -5.95
CA TYR A 41 -2.49 3.29 -6.51
C TYR A 41 -2.41 3.29 -8.03
N GLY A 42 -1.22 3.06 -8.59
CA GLY A 42 -1.07 2.93 -10.04
C GLY A 42 -1.87 1.75 -10.63
N PHE A 43 -2.06 0.66 -9.86
CA PHE A 43 -2.98 -0.41 -10.24
C PHE A 43 -4.44 0.07 -10.26
N MET A 44 -4.91 0.72 -9.20
CA MET A 44 -6.30 1.19 -9.09
C MET A 44 -6.67 2.21 -10.17
N ASP A 45 -5.75 3.11 -10.51
CA ASP A 45 -5.93 4.09 -11.56
C ASP A 45 -6.05 3.47 -12.97
N ASN A 46 -5.60 2.22 -13.13
CA ASN A 46 -5.56 1.52 -14.41
C ASN A 46 -6.39 0.22 -14.45
N ILE A 47 -7.32 0.01 -13.53
CA ILE A 47 -8.18 -1.20 -13.48
C ILE A 47 -8.82 -1.52 -14.83
N PRO A 48 -9.48 -0.58 -15.57
CA PRO A 48 -10.11 -0.89 -16.84
C PRO A 48 -9.11 -1.38 -17.91
N TYR A 49 -7.88 -0.89 -17.88
CA TYR A 49 -6.83 -1.36 -18.77
C TYR A 49 -6.46 -2.82 -18.45
N TYR A 50 -6.24 -3.14 -17.17
CA TYR A 50 -5.90 -4.51 -16.76
C TYR A 50 -7.05 -5.49 -16.98
N GLU A 51 -8.30 -5.08 -16.80
CA GLU A 51 -9.48 -5.90 -17.12
C GLU A 51 -9.48 -6.38 -18.57
N ALA A 52 -9.10 -5.49 -19.49
CA ALA A 52 -9.07 -5.81 -20.91
C ALA A 52 -7.80 -6.57 -21.36
N ASN A 53 -6.72 -6.56 -20.57
CA ASN A 53 -5.40 -7.02 -21.02
C ASN A 53 -4.72 -8.03 -20.09
N ALA A 54 -5.42 -8.61 -19.12
CA ALA A 54 -4.82 -9.51 -18.13
C ALA A 54 -4.62 -10.95 -18.65
N GLU A 55 -5.52 -11.46 -19.51
CA GLU A 55 -5.52 -12.87 -19.91
C GLU A 55 -4.19 -13.28 -20.57
N GLY A 56 -3.60 -14.35 -20.04
CA GLY A 56 -2.35 -14.93 -20.55
C GLY A 56 -1.09 -14.11 -20.23
N LYS A 57 -1.21 -13.00 -19.46
CA LYS A 57 -0.08 -12.17 -19.06
C LYS A 57 0.63 -12.76 -17.85
N LYS A 58 1.95 -12.60 -17.80
CA LYS A 58 2.77 -12.91 -16.63
C LYS A 58 2.71 -11.73 -15.66
N VAL A 59 2.24 -11.99 -14.47
CA VAL A 59 2.07 -10.98 -13.41
C VAL A 59 2.90 -11.39 -12.20
N VAL A 60 3.78 -10.51 -11.75
CA VAL A 60 4.56 -10.73 -10.53
C VAL A 60 4.21 -9.68 -9.49
N ILE A 61 3.83 -10.14 -8.30
CA ILE A 61 3.38 -9.30 -7.19
C ILE A 61 4.37 -9.42 -6.04
N ILE A 62 4.87 -8.28 -5.57
CA ILE A 62 5.76 -8.19 -4.40
C ILE A 62 4.95 -7.82 -3.18
N GLY A 63 4.89 -8.75 -2.23
CA GLY A 63 4.11 -8.65 -0.99
C GLY A 63 2.82 -9.45 -1.02
N CYS A 64 2.64 -10.33 -0.02
CA CYS A 64 1.47 -11.18 0.15
C CYS A 64 0.63 -10.76 1.37
N GLY A 65 0.57 -9.46 1.68
CA GLY A 65 -0.40 -8.87 2.59
C GLY A 65 -1.80 -8.80 1.96
N ALA A 66 -2.80 -8.26 2.66
CA ALA A 66 -4.18 -8.16 2.16
C ALA A 66 -4.24 -7.52 0.77
N VAL A 67 -3.56 -6.40 0.57
CA VAL A 67 -3.52 -5.68 -0.72
C VAL A 67 -2.93 -6.53 -1.85
N GLY A 68 -1.81 -7.23 -1.59
CA GLY A 68 -1.21 -8.12 -2.60
C GLY A 68 -2.11 -9.29 -2.98
N LEU A 69 -2.86 -9.82 -2.01
CA LEU A 69 -3.83 -10.89 -2.23
C LEU A 69 -5.03 -10.40 -3.05
N ASP A 70 -5.52 -9.17 -2.86
CA ASP A 70 -6.57 -8.58 -3.68
C ASP A 70 -6.12 -8.41 -5.15
N VAL A 71 -4.89 -7.95 -5.36
CA VAL A 71 -4.30 -7.85 -6.71
C VAL A 71 -4.12 -9.24 -7.34
N MET A 72 -3.68 -10.24 -6.57
CA MET A 72 -3.56 -11.63 -7.00
C MET A 72 -4.92 -12.18 -7.44
N GLU A 73 -5.97 -12.02 -6.63
CA GLU A 73 -7.33 -12.45 -6.97
C GLU A 73 -7.80 -11.83 -8.28
N PHE A 74 -7.62 -10.51 -8.43
CA PHE A 74 -7.99 -9.78 -9.65
C PHE A 74 -7.41 -10.41 -10.91
N PHE A 75 -6.11 -10.69 -10.93
CA PHE A 75 -5.42 -11.22 -12.09
C PHE A 75 -5.67 -12.73 -12.29
N THR A 76 -5.74 -13.48 -11.21
CA THR A 76 -6.00 -14.92 -11.24
C THR A 76 -7.37 -15.21 -11.85
N LEU A 77 -8.41 -14.49 -11.44
CA LEU A 77 -9.77 -14.64 -11.98
C LEU A 77 -9.86 -14.22 -13.46
N ARG A 78 -8.87 -13.46 -13.96
CA ARG A 78 -8.75 -13.06 -15.38
C ARG A 78 -7.76 -13.90 -16.16
N LYS A 79 -7.39 -15.08 -15.62
CA LYS A 79 -6.53 -16.08 -16.27
C LYS A 79 -5.13 -15.57 -16.61
N ALA A 80 -4.58 -14.65 -15.84
CA ALA A 80 -3.16 -14.31 -15.87
C ALA A 80 -2.33 -15.44 -15.23
N ASP A 81 -1.06 -15.53 -15.61
CA ASP A 81 -0.04 -16.37 -14.96
C ASP A 81 0.56 -15.57 -13.80
N VAL A 82 0.16 -15.88 -12.57
CA VAL A 82 0.47 -15.05 -11.39
C VAL A 82 1.53 -15.72 -10.52
N ALA A 83 2.60 -14.96 -10.22
CA ALA A 83 3.58 -15.28 -9.19
C ALA A 83 3.56 -14.22 -8.08
N MET A 84 3.74 -14.66 -6.84
CA MET A 84 3.82 -13.80 -5.66
C MET A 84 5.14 -14.01 -4.92
N ILE A 85 5.78 -12.92 -4.53
CA ILE A 85 7.05 -12.91 -3.79
C ILE A 85 6.81 -12.27 -2.43
N GLU A 86 7.11 -13.00 -1.35
CA GLU A 86 6.93 -12.55 0.03
C GLU A 86 8.15 -12.91 0.88
N MET A 87 8.70 -11.92 1.57
CA MET A 87 9.87 -12.14 2.44
C MET A 87 9.53 -12.90 3.73
N MET A 88 8.27 -12.83 4.17
CA MET A 88 7.81 -13.59 5.32
C MET A 88 7.55 -15.05 4.97
N PRO A 89 7.64 -15.99 5.93
CA PRO A 89 7.38 -17.41 5.68
C PRO A 89 5.90 -17.75 5.52
N SER A 90 5.00 -16.76 5.59
CA SER A 90 3.54 -16.94 5.46
C SER A 90 2.90 -15.74 4.79
N PHE A 91 1.76 -15.95 4.12
CA PHE A 91 0.97 -14.90 3.49
C PHE A 91 -0.18 -14.39 4.37
N GLY A 92 -0.73 -13.23 4.01
CA GLY A 92 -1.95 -12.69 4.62
C GLY A 92 -1.80 -12.31 6.09
N LYS A 93 -0.63 -11.84 6.53
CA LYS A 93 -0.38 -11.50 7.95
C LYS A 93 -1.39 -10.49 8.50
N ASP A 94 -1.78 -9.52 7.69
CA ASP A 94 -2.71 -8.43 7.99
C ASP A 94 -4.15 -8.66 7.50
N ALA A 95 -4.40 -9.78 6.81
CA ALA A 95 -5.74 -10.17 6.39
C ALA A 95 -6.51 -10.79 7.57
N ASP A 96 -7.82 -10.52 7.63
CA ASP A 96 -8.70 -11.15 8.61
C ASP A 96 -8.93 -12.65 8.33
N ILE A 97 -9.54 -13.35 9.27
CA ILE A 97 -9.69 -14.81 9.20
C ILE A 97 -10.60 -15.25 8.04
N VAL A 98 -11.61 -14.43 7.70
CA VAL A 98 -12.54 -14.75 6.60
C VAL A 98 -11.84 -14.58 5.27
N SER A 99 -11.19 -13.45 5.06
CA SER A 99 -10.37 -13.18 3.86
C SER A 99 -9.31 -14.26 3.64
N LYS A 100 -8.61 -14.68 4.71
CA LYS A 100 -7.64 -15.78 4.62
C LYS A 100 -8.25 -17.08 4.15
N SER A 101 -9.49 -17.41 4.58
CA SER A 101 -10.18 -18.61 4.13
C SER A 101 -10.52 -18.55 2.65
N THR A 102 -11.06 -17.40 2.20
CA THR A 102 -11.39 -17.17 0.79
C THR A 102 -10.16 -17.26 -0.11
N PHE A 103 -9.04 -16.65 0.28
CA PHE A 103 -7.79 -16.75 -0.49
C PHE A 103 -7.24 -18.19 -0.53
N LYS A 104 -7.36 -18.96 0.55
CA LYS A 104 -6.96 -20.39 0.53
C LYS A 104 -7.80 -21.20 -0.44
N GLU A 105 -9.10 -20.97 -0.50
CA GLU A 105 -9.99 -21.64 -1.46
C GLU A 105 -9.65 -21.24 -2.91
N LEU A 106 -9.36 -19.95 -3.14
CA LEU A 106 -8.93 -19.47 -4.45
C LEU A 106 -7.63 -20.15 -4.88
N LEU A 107 -6.61 -20.17 -4.01
CA LEU A 107 -5.32 -20.83 -4.27
C LEU A 107 -5.44 -22.34 -4.47
N ALA A 108 -6.43 -22.98 -3.88
CA ALA A 108 -6.70 -24.42 -4.10
C ALA A 108 -7.30 -24.71 -5.48
N THR A 109 -7.96 -23.73 -6.10
CA THR A 109 -8.67 -23.88 -7.37
C THR A 109 -7.96 -23.23 -8.57
N HIS A 110 -7.06 -22.30 -8.29
CA HIS A 110 -6.32 -21.56 -9.32
C HIS A 110 -4.81 -21.62 -9.01
N PRO A 111 -3.97 -22.00 -9.98
CA PRO A 111 -2.53 -22.06 -9.78
C PRO A 111 -1.96 -20.65 -9.63
N VAL A 112 -1.28 -20.39 -8.50
CA VAL A 112 -0.49 -19.19 -8.25
C VAL A 112 0.87 -19.65 -7.73
N ASP A 113 1.94 -19.15 -8.31
CA ASP A 113 3.29 -19.49 -7.90
C ASP A 113 3.70 -18.64 -6.68
N MET A 114 3.73 -19.26 -5.49
CA MET A 114 3.94 -18.58 -4.20
C MET A 114 5.38 -18.76 -3.71
N HIS A 115 6.18 -17.71 -3.76
CA HIS A 115 7.57 -17.67 -3.27
C HIS A 115 7.65 -17.02 -1.89
N LEU A 116 7.30 -17.78 -0.83
CA LEU A 116 7.43 -17.33 0.56
C LEU A 116 8.88 -17.40 1.06
N GLY A 117 9.25 -16.59 2.03
CA GLY A 117 10.62 -16.49 2.53
C GLY A 117 11.60 -15.91 1.51
N THR A 118 11.09 -15.20 0.49
CA THR A 118 11.84 -14.69 -0.66
C THR A 118 11.84 -13.16 -0.64
N ALA A 119 13.01 -12.55 -0.53
CA ALA A 119 13.16 -11.11 -0.38
C ALA A 119 13.54 -10.44 -1.70
N LEU A 120 12.81 -9.39 -2.10
CA LEU A 120 13.15 -8.56 -3.26
C LEU A 120 14.51 -7.90 -3.04
N GLN A 121 15.40 -8.00 -4.05
CA GLN A 121 16.75 -7.45 -4.02
C GLN A 121 16.93 -6.29 -5.01
N LYS A 122 16.29 -6.40 -6.19
CA LYS A 122 16.43 -5.42 -7.27
C LYS A 122 15.20 -5.42 -8.16
N VAL A 123 14.86 -4.26 -8.69
CA VAL A 123 13.81 -4.05 -9.69
C VAL A 123 14.44 -3.67 -11.02
N CYS A 124 14.11 -4.42 -12.07
CA CYS A 124 14.45 -4.14 -13.46
C CYS A 124 13.18 -3.84 -14.26
N PRO A 125 13.25 -3.22 -15.44
CA PRO A 125 12.06 -2.83 -16.21
C PRO A 125 11.13 -4.00 -16.61
N ASP A 126 11.68 -5.22 -16.70
CA ASP A 126 11.02 -6.42 -17.21
C ASP A 126 11.05 -7.62 -16.25
N LYS A 127 11.69 -7.48 -15.09
CA LYS A 127 11.82 -8.54 -14.09
C LYS A 127 12.13 -8.02 -12.70
N PHE A 128 11.78 -8.81 -11.70
CA PHE A 128 12.30 -8.67 -10.34
C PHE A 128 13.43 -9.66 -10.09
N ILE A 129 14.42 -9.26 -9.29
CA ILE A 129 15.46 -10.16 -8.76
C ILE A 129 15.18 -10.29 -7.27
N ALA A 130 14.96 -11.51 -6.80
CA ALA A 130 14.70 -11.80 -5.40
C ALA A 130 15.54 -12.97 -4.92
N SER A 131 15.75 -13.05 -3.60
CA SER A 131 16.62 -14.05 -2.99
C SER A 131 15.85 -14.89 -1.98
N HIS A 132 16.03 -16.21 -2.08
CA HIS A 132 15.56 -17.19 -1.10
C HIS A 132 16.77 -17.94 -0.53
N ASN A 133 16.95 -17.95 0.79
CA ASN A 133 18.07 -18.62 1.46
C ASN A 133 19.48 -18.28 0.90
N GLY A 134 19.66 -17.05 0.40
CA GLY A 134 20.92 -16.59 -0.19
C GLY A 134 21.11 -16.89 -1.67
N GLU A 135 20.21 -17.64 -2.29
CA GLU A 135 20.20 -17.88 -3.72
C GLU A 135 19.28 -16.88 -4.42
N SER A 136 19.80 -16.18 -5.44
CA SER A 136 19.03 -15.19 -6.20
C SER A 136 18.39 -15.83 -7.43
N ALA A 137 17.14 -15.43 -7.71
CA ALA A 137 16.40 -15.84 -8.89
C ALA A 137 15.79 -14.62 -9.59
N GLU A 138 15.56 -14.75 -10.89
CA GLU A 138 14.90 -13.75 -11.73
C GLU A 138 13.44 -14.13 -11.94
N TYR A 139 12.55 -13.14 -11.84
CA TYR A 139 11.10 -13.27 -12.02
C TYR A 139 10.65 -12.32 -13.12
N PRO A 140 10.67 -12.76 -14.39
CA PRO A 140 10.23 -11.94 -15.51
C PRO A 140 8.71 -11.77 -15.54
N PHE A 141 8.24 -10.61 -15.99
CA PHE A 141 6.82 -10.26 -16.03
C PHE A 141 6.43 -9.39 -17.24
N ASP A 142 5.15 -9.42 -17.59
CA ASP A 142 4.49 -8.38 -18.39
C ASP A 142 4.03 -7.22 -17.50
N TYR A 143 3.55 -7.54 -16.28
CA TYR A 143 3.12 -6.56 -15.26
C TYR A 143 3.71 -6.89 -13.90
N GLY A 144 4.34 -5.91 -13.26
CA GLY A 144 4.89 -6.01 -11.92
C GLY A 144 4.10 -5.14 -10.93
N PHE A 145 3.77 -5.67 -9.74
CA PHE A 145 3.05 -4.90 -8.72
C PHE A 145 3.79 -4.88 -7.40
N ILE A 146 3.90 -3.68 -6.82
CA ILE A 146 4.55 -3.45 -5.54
C ILE A 146 3.49 -3.25 -4.46
N CYS A 147 3.27 -4.28 -3.65
CA CYS A 147 2.27 -4.36 -2.58
C CYS A 147 2.93 -4.54 -1.20
N MET A 148 4.02 -3.80 -0.93
CA MET A 148 4.84 -3.92 0.28
C MET A 148 4.24 -3.17 1.50
N GLY A 149 3.04 -2.63 1.37
CA GLY A 149 2.34 -1.85 2.39
C GLY A 149 2.29 -0.36 2.08
N LEU A 150 1.73 0.39 3.03
CA LEU A 150 1.54 1.84 2.95
C LEU A 150 2.21 2.52 4.14
N VAL A 151 2.64 3.75 3.95
CA VAL A 151 3.15 4.64 5.02
C VAL A 151 2.37 5.95 5.01
N PRO A 152 2.24 6.64 6.15
CA PRO A 152 1.64 7.97 6.19
C PRO A 152 2.24 8.91 5.14
N ASP A 153 1.38 9.66 4.44
CA ASP A 153 1.86 10.69 3.51
C ASP A 153 1.91 12.04 4.22
N ILE A 154 3.01 12.25 4.94
CA ILE A 154 3.30 13.49 5.64
C ILE A 154 4.49 14.14 4.93
N PRO A 155 4.34 15.35 4.37
CA PRO A 155 5.46 16.12 3.84
C PRO A 155 6.49 16.43 4.93
N ALA A 156 7.78 16.47 4.57
CA ALA A 156 8.83 16.84 5.52
C ALA A 156 8.59 18.25 6.10
N ASP A 157 8.14 19.18 5.25
CA ASP A 157 7.70 20.52 5.62
C ASP A 157 6.17 20.56 5.56
N ASP A 158 5.50 19.96 6.55
CA ASP A 158 4.04 19.91 6.60
C ASP A 158 3.44 21.32 6.79
N PRO A 159 2.83 21.92 5.75
CA PRO A 159 2.33 23.28 5.81
C PRO A 159 1.15 23.44 6.78
N PHE A 160 0.41 22.36 7.07
CA PHE A 160 -0.69 22.36 8.01
C PHE A 160 -0.16 22.42 9.44
N LYS A 161 0.87 21.64 9.73
CA LYS A 161 1.54 21.66 11.03
C LYS A 161 2.21 23.01 11.28
N THR A 162 2.95 23.52 10.30
CA THR A 162 3.61 24.84 10.40
C THR A 162 2.59 25.93 10.66
N TYR A 163 1.48 25.97 9.92
CA TYR A 163 0.41 26.95 10.15
C TYR A 163 -0.17 26.85 11.57
N ALA A 164 -0.45 25.63 12.05
CA ALA A 164 -1.00 25.43 13.39
C ALA A 164 -0.04 25.92 14.48
N GLU A 165 1.25 25.62 14.36
CA GLU A 165 2.30 26.10 15.27
C GLU A 165 2.41 27.63 15.29
N GLU A 166 2.36 28.28 14.11
CA GLU A 166 2.39 29.75 13.99
C GLU A 166 1.15 30.44 14.60
N GLN A 167 -0.01 29.78 14.52
CA GLN A 167 -1.26 30.34 15.06
C GLN A 167 -1.54 29.90 16.51
N GLY A 168 -0.72 29.00 17.09
CA GLY A 168 -0.90 28.49 18.44
C GLY A 168 -2.18 27.63 18.59
N ILE A 169 -2.61 26.96 17.52
CA ILE A 169 -3.79 26.08 17.53
C ILE A 169 -3.39 24.60 17.56
N PRO A 170 -4.23 23.73 18.16
CA PRO A 170 -3.98 22.30 18.17
C PRO A 170 -3.93 21.69 16.75
N PHE A 171 -3.00 20.75 16.53
CA PHE A 171 -2.84 20.03 15.27
C PHE A 171 -2.77 18.52 15.49
N CYS A 172 -3.44 17.76 14.63
CA CYS A 172 -3.39 16.30 14.66
C CYS A 172 -3.45 15.71 13.25
N ASN A 173 -2.55 14.76 12.96
CA ASN A 173 -2.71 13.87 11.81
C ASN A 173 -3.81 12.85 12.07
N PHE A 174 -4.67 12.61 11.07
CA PHE A 174 -5.89 11.82 11.21
C PHE A 174 -5.96 10.70 10.16
N GLY A 175 -6.55 9.56 10.52
CA GLY A 175 -6.67 8.41 9.62
C GLY A 175 -5.30 7.87 9.18
N ASN A 176 -5.13 7.54 7.91
CA ASN A 176 -3.90 6.96 7.36
C ASN A 176 -2.70 7.92 7.38
N SER A 177 -2.91 9.23 7.51
CA SER A 177 -1.82 10.19 7.74
C SER A 177 -1.24 10.10 9.15
N ARG A 178 -1.99 9.55 10.12
CA ARG A 178 -1.49 9.27 11.47
C ARG A 178 -0.86 7.88 11.57
N LYS A 179 -1.60 6.86 11.12
CA LYS A 179 -1.18 5.46 11.10
C LYS A 179 -1.97 4.74 10.03
N THR A 180 -1.27 4.11 9.11
CA THR A 180 -1.90 3.29 8.07
C THR A 180 -2.65 2.10 8.67
N GLY A 181 -3.83 1.82 8.14
CA GLY A 181 -4.69 0.76 8.64
C GLY A 181 -5.93 0.57 7.78
N GLN A 182 -6.86 -0.21 8.29
CA GLN A 182 -8.15 -0.47 7.66
C GLN A 182 -9.13 0.70 7.91
N ILE A 183 -10.22 0.76 7.14
CA ILE A 183 -11.28 1.77 7.27
C ILE A 183 -11.83 1.86 8.71
N ILE A 184 -11.95 0.72 9.39
CA ILE A 184 -12.42 0.67 10.79
C ILE A 184 -11.58 1.56 11.72
N HIS A 185 -10.26 1.59 11.55
CA HIS A 185 -9.38 2.42 12.39
C HIS A 185 -9.62 3.92 12.15
N GLY A 186 -9.92 4.32 10.89
CA GLY A 186 -10.30 5.70 10.57
C GLY A 186 -11.66 6.09 11.16
N THR A 187 -12.64 5.17 11.12
CA THR A 187 -13.97 5.41 11.69
C THR A 187 -13.95 5.44 13.22
N GLU A 188 -13.11 4.65 13.87
CA GLU A 188 -12.88 4.71 15.32
C GLU A 188 -12.28 6.04 15.75
N LEU A 189 -11.29 6.54 15.01
CA LEU A 189 -10.72 7.87 15.25
C LEU A 189 -11.78 8.97 15.09
N GLY A 190 -12.60 8.89 14.03
CA GLY A 190 -13.69 9.84 13.81
C GLY A 190 -14.74 9.83 14.90
N ARG A 191 -15.09 8.65 15.41
CA ARG A 191 -16.02 8.53 16.55
C ARG A 191 -15.47 9.15 17.84
N ASN A 192 -14.17 9.06 18.04
CA ASN A 192 -13.49 9.52 19.25
C ASN A 192 -12.84 10.91 19.06
N ILE A 193 -13.32 11.71 18.09
CA ILE A 193 -12.70 12.98 17.73
C ILE A 193 -12.66 13.96 18.91
N VAL A 194 -13.71 14.01 19.74
CA VAL A 194 -13.80 14.86 20.92
C VAL A 194 -12.72 14.48 21.94
N ALA A 195 -12.60 13.18 22.25
CA ALA A 195 -11.53 12.71 23.15
C ALA A 195 -10.12 12.98 22.59
N THR A 196 -9.99 12.98 21.25
CA THR A 196 -8.71 13.31 20.60
C THR A 196 -8.39 14.80 20.74
N ILE A 197 -9.41 15.67 20.65
CA ILE A 197 -9.27 17.12 20.90
C ILE A 197 -8.78 17.37 22.33
N ASP A 198 -9.43 16.77 23.32
CA ASP A 198 -9.04 16.88 24.72
C ASP A 198 -7.59 16.42 24.97
N MET A 199 -7.17 15.31 24.33
CA MET A 199 -5.80 14.78 24.46
C MET A 199 -4.72 15.70 23.88
N ILE A 200 -5.04 16.53 22.87
CA ILE A 200 -4.07 17.44 22.22
C ILE A 200 -4.18 18.88 22.75
N GLY A 201 -4.94 19.07 23.85
CA GLY A 201 -5.05 20.37 24.54
C GLY A 201 -5.94 21.37 23.82
N GLY A 202 -6.96 20.88 23.06
CA GLY A 202 -7.98 21.73 22.46
C GLY A 202 -9.14 21.96 23.42
N PHE A 203 -9.70 23.18 23.39
CA PHE A 203 -10.83 23.63 24.24
C PHE A 203 -10.53 23.60 25.75
N ASP A 204 -9.55 24.37 26.20
CA ASP A 204 -9.55 24.87 27.57
C ASP A 204 -10.67 25.93 27.65
N ASP A 205 -11.65 25.73 28.55
CA ASP A 205 -12.71 26.65 28.88
C ASP A 205 -12.22 27.99 29.46
#